data_253c1ebc4c53912ea227b5dd7c825ba7
#
_entry.id   253c1ebc4c53912ea227b5dd7c825ba7
#
_cell.length_a   1.000
_cell.length_b   1.000
_cell.length_c   1.000
_cell.angle_alpha   90.00
_cell.angle_beta   90.00
_cell.angle_gamma   90.00
#
_symmetry.space_group_name_H-M   'P 1'
#
loop_
_entity.id
_entity.type
_entity.pdbx_description
1 polymer ?
#
loop_
_entity_poly.entity_id
_entity_poly.type
_entity_poly.pdbx_seq_one_letter_code
_entity_poly.pdbx_strand_id
1 'polypeptide(L)' 'MRVNWKDYIVSTPDVLRGKPRIKGTRIPVSLILGYLAEGYSFEEIKKEFPDLTKEQIAACPDYARELSEFEVASL' A
#
# COMPACT_ATOMS: atom_id res chain seq x y z
N MET A 1 -11.27 6.76 8.76
CA MET A 1 -11.28 5.39 8.23
C MET A 1 -10.15 4.60 8.86
N ARG A 2 -10.44 3.41 9.32
CA ARG A 2 -9.41 2.58 9.95
C ARG A 2 -9.33 1.26 9.19
N VAL A 3 -8.14 0.92 8.71
CA VAL A 3 -7.92 -0.31 7.94
C VAL A 3 -6.79 -1.10 8.58
N ASN A 4 -6.84 -2.41 8.37
CA ASN A 4 -5.73 -3.30 8.69
C ASN A 4 -5.11 -3.74 7.36
N TRP A 5 -3.88 -3.35 7.11
CA TRP A 5 -3.23 -3.64 5.83
C TRP A 5 -3.20 -5.14 5.51
N LYS A 6 -3.21 -5.99 6.54
CA LYS A 6 -3.14 -7.45 6.34
C LYS A 6 -4.32 -8.01 5.54
N ASP A 7 -5.43 -7.28 5.52
CA ASP A 7 -6.61 -7.68 4.75
C ASP A 7 -6.48 -7.34 3.26
N TYR A 8 -5.54 -6.46 2.90
CA TYR A 8 -5.47 -5.87 1.56
C TYR A 8 -4.13 -6.04 0.86
N ILE A 9 -3.08 -6.41 1.56
CA ILE A 9 -1.73 -6.47 1.01
C ILE A 9 -1.17 -7.87 1.17
N VAL A 10 -0.56 -8.37 0.09
CA VAL A 10 0.05 -9.69 0.06
C VAL A 10 1.40 -9.63 -0.62
N SER A 11 2.25 -10.61 -0.33
CA SER A 11 3.52 -10.81 -1.02
C SER A 11 3.62 -12.29 -1.38
N THR A 12 3.87 -12.58 -2.64
CA THR A 12 4.09 -13.96 -3.10
C THR A 12 5.32 -13.98 -3.99
N PRO A 13 6.17 -15.03 -3.89
CA PRO A 13 7.48 -15.04 -4.58
C PRO A 13 7.39 -14.92 -6.09
N ASP A 14 6.32 -15.40 -6.70
CA ASP A 14 6.15 -15.46 -8.15
C ASP A 14 5.49 -14.22 -8.75
N VAL A 15 5.10 -13.26 -7.93
CA VAL A 15 4.49 -12.01 -8.41
C VAL A 15 5.33 -10.85 -7.92
N LEU A 16 5.76 -9.97 -8.85
CA LEU A 16 6.58 -8.80 -8.56
C LEU A 16 7.80 -9.14 -7.71
N ARG A 17 8.36 -10.34 -7.90
CA ARG A 17 9.54 -10.82 -7.16
C ARG A 17 9.34 -10.79 -5.64
N GLY A 18 8.13 -11.06 -5.18
CA GLY A 18 7.82 -11.08 -3.76
C GLY A 18 7.58 -9.72 -3.13
N LYS A 19 7.57 -8.65 -3.92
CA LYS A 19 7.29 -7.31 -3.38
C LYS A 19 5.84 -7.21 -2.91
N PRO A 20 5.58 -6.47 -1.83
CA PRO A 20 4.22 -6.25 -1.36
C PRO A 20 3.37 -5.58 -2.43
N ARG A 21 2.16 -6.10 -2.62
CA ARG A 21 1.21 -5.56 -3.59
C ARG A 21 -0.19 -5.57 -3.02
N ILE A 22 -1.07 -4.80 -3.63
CA ILE A 22 -2.49 -4.84 -3.30
C ILE A 22 -3.04 -6.18 -3.77
N LYS A 23 -3.66 -6.91 -2.86
CA LYS A 23 -4.23 -8.22 -3.09
C LYS A 23 -5.18 -8.21 -4.29
N GLY A 24 -5.04 -9.21 -5.16
CA GLY A 24 -5.86 -9.30 -6.37
C GLY A 24 -5.40 -8.40 -7.51
N THR A 25 -4.30 -7.70 -7.36
CA THR A 25 -3.74 -6.83 -8.40
C THR A 25 -2.24 -7.07 -8.52
N ARG A 26 -1.62 -6.42 -9.52
CA ARG A 26 -0.16 -6.33 -9.63
C ARG A 26 0.34 -4.93 -9.29
N ILE A 27 -0.43 -4.18 -8.52
CA ILE A 27 -0.07 -2.81 -8.11
C ILE A 27 0.79 -2.91 -6.85
N PRO A 28 2.08 -2.56 -6.93
CA PRO A 28 2.95 -2.64 -5.75
C PRO A 28 2.61 -1.52 -4.75
N VAL A 29 2.75 -1.82 -3.48
CA VAL A 29 2.54 -0.85 -2.41
C VAL A 29 3.43 0.38 -2.62
N SER A 30 4.68 0.17 -3.06
CA SER A 30 5.63 1.27 -3.29
C SER A 30 5.12 2.28 -4.32
N LEU A 31 4.35 1.84 -5.32
CA LEU A 31 3.80 2.76 -6.31
C LEU A 31 2.80 3.72 -5.67
N ILE A 32 1.90 3.19 -4.85
CA ILE A 32 0.91 4.00 -4.15
C ILE A 32 1.59 4.95 -3.16
N LEU A 33 2.58 4.46 -2.43
CA LEU A 33 3.35 5.29 -1.50
C LEU A 33 4.07 6.43 -2.23
N GLY A 34 4.56 6.15 -3.45
CA GLY A 34 5.18 7.17 -4.29
C GLY A 34 4.22 8.30 -4.64
N TYR A 35 2.98 7.97 -5.03
CA TYR A 35 1.96 8.99 -5.30
C TYR A 35 1.68 9.84 -4.06
N LEU A 36 1.52 9.19 -2.91
CA LEU A 36 1.27 9.91 -1.65
C LEU A 36 2.44 10.83 -1.30
N ALA A 37 3.67 10.36 -1.51
CA ALA A 37 4.88 11.14 -1.25
C ALA A 37 4.96 12.39 -2.14
N GLU A 38 4.38 12.33 -3.33
CA GLU A 38 4.32 13.47 -4.25
C GLU A 38 3.15 14.38 -3.99
N GLY A 39 2.36 14.09 -2.96
CA GLY A 39 1.26 14.96 -2.55
C GLY A 39 -0.10 14.62 -3.16
N TYR A 40 -0.22 13.49 -3.84
CA TYR A 40 -1.51 13.07 -4.39
C TYR A 40 -2.48 12.76 -3.26
N SER A 41 -3.73 13.20 -3.41
CA SER A 41 -4.81 12.83 -2.51
C SER A 41 -5.32 11.42 -2.83
N PHE A 42 -6.11 10.85 -1.92
CA PHE A 42 -6.77 9.57 -2.18
C PHE A 42 -7.66 9.65 -3.43
N GLU A 43 -8.38 10.75 -3.59
CA GLU A 43 -9.24 10.95 -4.76
C GLU A 43 -8.43 10.99 -6.06
N GLU A 44 -7.27 11.63 -6.04
CA GLU A 44 -6.41 11.69 -7.21
C GLU A 44 -5.83 10.32 -7.55
N ILE A 45 -5.43 9.55 -6.56
CA ILE A 45 -4.94 8.19 -6.77
C ILE A 45 -6.06 7.31 -7.34
N LYS A 46 -7.28 7.48 -6.83
CA LYS A 46 -8.42 6.71 -7.31
C LYS A 46 -8.74 7.04 -8.77
N LYS A 47 -8.46 8.25 -9.23
CA LYS A 47 -8.62 8.58 -10.66
C LYS A 47 -7.63 7.80 -11.53
N GLU A 48 -6.40 7.61 -11.03
CA GLU A 48 -5.38 6.81 -11.74
C GLU A 48 -5.72 5.33 -11.73
N PHE A 49 -6.31 4.85 -10.64
CA PHE A 49 -6.64 3.44 -10.42
C PHE A 49 -8.12 3.32 -10.01
N PRO A 50 -9.05 3.48 -10.98
CA PRO A 50 -10.47 3.57 -10.64
C PRO A 50 -11.05 2.31 -9.99
N ASP A 51 -10.40 1.17 -10.17
CA ASP A 51 -10.85 -0.09 -9.57
C ASP A 51 -10.41 -0.26 -8.12
N LEU A 52 -9.53 0.60 -7.61
CA LEU A 52 -9.11 0.54 -6.22
C LEU A 52 -10.12 1.24 -5.32
N THR A 53 -10.32 0.67 -4.13
CA THR A 53 -11.13 1.30 -3.09
C THR A 53 -10.25 2.21 -2.24
N LYS A 54 -10.87 3.11 -1.48
CA LYS A 54 -10.14 3.96 -0.53
C LYS A 54 -9.44 3.11 0.52
N GLU A 55 -10.06 2.01 0.93
CA GLU A 55 -9.49 1.08 1.92
C GLU A 55 -8.20 0.44 1.39
N GLN A 56 -8.20 0.02 0.13
CA GLN A 56 -7.01 -0.54 -0.49
C GLN A 56 -5.87 0.48 -0.54
N ILE A 57 -6.19 1.72 -0.89
CA ILE A 57 -5.18 2.79 -0.93
C ILE A 57 -4.66 3.08 0.47
N ALA A 58 -5.55 3.20 1.46
CA ALA A 58 -5.17 3.48 2.85
C ALA A 58 -4.33 2.36 3.47
N ALA A 59 -4.50 1.13 3.00
CA ALA A 59 -3.71 0.00 3.48
C ALA A 59 -2.22 0.19 3.21
N CYS A 60 -1.86 0.90 2.14
CA CYS A 60 -0.46 1.09 1.78
C CYS A 60 0.31 1.91 2.82
N PRO A 61 -0.15 3.11 3.22
CA PRO A 61 0.53 3.82 4.29
C PRO A 61 0.42 3.12 5.65
N ASP A 62 -0.64 2.37 5.91
CA ASP A 62 -0.74 1.59 7.13
C ASP A 62 0.37 0.52 7.20
N TYR A 63 0.62 -0.15 6.08
CA TYR A 63 1.72 -1.10 5.96
C TYR A 63 3.07 -0.42 6.22
N ALA A 64 3.30 0.72 5.60
CA ALA A 64 4.56 1.46 5.77
C ALA A 64 4.75 1.93 7.21
N ARG A 65 3.67 2.37 7.86
CA ARG A 65 3.71 2.81 9.26
C ARG A 65 4.16 1.67 10.18
N GLU A 66 3.63 0.48 9.97
CA GLU A 66 3.99 -0.67 10.80
C GLU A 66 5.46 -1.05 10.63
N LEU A 67 5.97 -1.00 9.39
CA LEU A 67 7.39 -1.26 9.14
C LEU A 67 8.28 -0.22 9.82
N SER A 68 7.87 1.05 9.78
CA SER A 68 8.64 2.13 10.41
C SER A 68 8.70 1.95 11.92
N GLU A 69 7.60 1.58 12.54
CA GLU A 69 7.56 1.29 13.97
C GLU A 69 8.49 0.13 14.32
N PHE A 70 8.49 -0.91 13.50
CA PHE A 70 9.36 -2.04 13.72
C PHE A 70 10.84 -1.64 13.64
N GLU A 71 11.20 -0.84 12.64
CA GLU A 71 12.59 -0.37 12.48
C GLU A 71 13.03 0.47 13.68
N VAL A 72 12.18 1.38 14.14
CA VAL A 72 12.46 2.20 15.31
C VAL A 72 12.65 1.32 16.53
N ALA A 73 11.84 0.31 16.71
CA ALA A 73 11.93 -0.60 17.85
C ALA A 73 13.22 -1.42 17.84
N SER A 74 13.82 -1.65 16.67
CA SER A 74 15.04 -2.46 16.54
C SER A 74 16.31 -1.65 16.74
N LEU A 75 16.20 -0.35 16.82
CA LEU A 75 17.35 0.52 17.09
C LEU A 75 17.67 0.59 18.57
#